data_2ea461b8779a662962ee5497d5c96fcd
#
_entry.id   2ea461b8779a662962ee5497d5c96fcd
#
_cell.length_a   1.000
_cell.length_b   1.000
_cell.length_c   1.000
_cell.angle_alpha   90.00
_cell.angle_beta   90.00
_cell.angle_gamma   90.00
#
_symmetry.space_group_name_H-M   'P 1'
#
loop_
_entity.id
_entity.type
_entity.pdbx_description
1 polymer ?
#
loop_
_entity_poly.entity_id
_entity_poly.type
_entity_poly.pdbx_seq_one_letter_code
_entity_poly.pdbx_strand_id
1 'polypeptide(L)'
;YIFFTGSQSVGREGRKNAADRLTPFTLELGGKSPCIVDRTANLKLAAKRIVFGKFLNCGQTCVAPDYIYCDERIKDRLIEEIKTQIKRQFGDRPLLNGDYGKIINEKHFNRLNGLMDRSKVVYGGSWRGNFRTDPSCAHVQMP
;
A
#
# COMPACT_ATOMS: atom_id res chain seq x y z
N TYR A 1 -6.13 -25.53 16.79
CA TYR A 1 -5.20 -24.45 16.47
C TYR A 1 -5.84 -23.52 15.44
N ILE A 2 -5.75 -22.20 15.64
CA ILE A 2 -6.24 -21.20 14.70
C ILE A 2 -5.07 -20.31 14.24
N PHE A 3 -4.88 -20.20 12.93
CA PHE A 3 -3.95 -19.25 12.32
C PHE A 3 -4.78 -18.18 11.59
N PHE A 4 -4.70 -16.94 12.05
CA PHE A 4 -5.53 -15.85 11.54
C PHE A 4 -4.68 -14.73 10.92
N THR A 5 -5.05 -14.33 9.71
CA THR A 5 -4.49 -13.12 9.07
C THR A 5 -5.61 -12.12 8.83
N GLY A 6 -5.43 -10.88 9.26
CA GLY A 6 -6.42 -9.83 9.04
C GLY A 6 -6.27 -8.61 9.96
N SER A 7 -7.39 -7.96 10.26
CA SER A 7 -7.38 -6.76 11.09
C SER A 7 -7.22 -7.08 12.58
N GLN A 8 -6.65 -6.13 13.34
CA GLN A 8 -6.51 -6.26 14.79
C GLN A 8 -7.86 -6.43 15.50
N SER A 9 -8.92 -5.77 15.03
CA SER A 9 -10.25 -5.86 15.64
C SER A 9 -10.81 -7.28 15.56
N VAL A 10 -10.79 -7.86 14.36
CA VAL A 10 -11.25 -9.25 14.14
C VAL A 10 -10.34 -10.25 14.85
N GLY A 11 -9.02 -10.03 14.82
CA GLY A 11 -8.06 -10.88 15.53
C GLY A 11 -8.30 -10.93 17.05
N ARG A 12 -8.64 -9.78 17.67
CA ARG A 12 -9.00 -9.73 19.10
C ARG A 12 -10.27 -10.53 19.41
N GLU A 13 -11.28 -10.42 18.57
CA GLU A 13 -12.53 -11.16 18.70
C GLU A 13 -12.30 -12.66 18.55
N GLY A 14 -11.59 -13.06 17.49
CA GLY A 14 -11.24 -14.47 17.28
C GLY A 14 -10.45 -15.06 18.44
N ARG A 15 -9.49 -14.32 19.00
CA ARG A 15 -8.72 -14.75 20.16
C ARG A 15 -9.57 -14.91 21.42
N LYS A 16 -10.54 -14.01 21.66
CA LYS A 16 -11.48 -14.14 22.78
C LYS A 16 -12.28 -15.45 22.66
N ASN A 17 -12.84 -15.70 21.48
CA ASN A 17 -13.63 -16.91 21.24
C ASN A 17 -12.80 -18.21 21.35
N ALA A 18 -11.51 -18.15 21.02
CA ALA A 18 -10.60 -19.27 21.15
C ALA A 18 -10.18 -19.56 22.62
N ALA A 19 -10.17 -18.51 23.47
CA ALA A 19 -9.72 -18.61 24.85
C ALA A 19 -10.60 -19.54 25.70
N ASP A 20 -11.91 -19.50 25.49
CA ASP A 20 -12.86 -20.36 26.23
C ASP A 20 -12.63 -21.85 26.03
N ARG A 21 -11.98 -22.21 24.92
CA ARG A 21 -11.65 -23.59 24.57
C ARG A 21 -10.17 -23.91 24.66
N LEU A 22 -9.37 -22.99 25.21
CA LEU A 22 -7.90 -23.09 25.30
C LEU A 22 -7.25 -23.38 23.93
N THR A 23 -7.88 -22.95 22.83
CA THR A 23 -7.38 -23.18 21.48
C THR A 23 -6.20 -22.25 21.19
N PRO A 24 -5.02 -22.79 20.85
CA PRO A 24 -3.88 -21.96 20.45
C PRO A 24 -4.21 -21.08 19.24
N PHE A 25 -3.80 -19.80 19.29
CA PHE A 25 -4.16 -18.81 18.28
C PHE A 25 -2.93 -17.97 17.87
N THR A 26 -2.59 -18.01 16.60
CA THR A 26 -1.55 -17.15 16.00
C THR A 26 -2.19 -16.02 15.21
N LEU A 27 -1.67 -14.81 15.39
CA LEU A 27 -2.12 -13.58 14.74
C LEU A 27 -1.07 -13.09 13.76
N GLU A 28 -1.45 -12.98 12.48
CA GLU A 28 -0.75 -12.23 11.46
C GLU A 28 -1.57 -10.98 11.12
N LEU A 29 -1.01 -9.80 11.36
CA LEU A 29 -1.74 -8.53 11.31
C LEU A 29 -1.12 -7.58 10.27
N GLY A 30 -1.40 -6.30 10.38
CA GLY A 30 -0.82 -5.28 9.50
C GLY A 30 0.66 -5.01 9.80
N GLY A 31 1.29 -4.22 8.93
CA GLY A 31 2.68 -3.78 9.08
C GLY A 31 2.87 -2.32 8.69
N LYS A 32 4.01 -1.76 9.11
CA LYS A 32 4.51 -0.44 8.76
C LYS A 32 5.93 -0.61 8.20
N SER A 33 6.04 -1.36 7.09
CA SER A 33 7.30 -1.82 6.54
C SER A 33 8.10 -0.68 5.90
N PRO A 34 9.28 -0.32 6.45
CA PRO A 34 10.16 0.67 5.86
C PRO A 34 10.82 0.13 4.59
N CYS A 35 11.02 1.01 3.61
CA CYS A 35 11.86 0.73 2.46
C CYS A 35 13.05 1.70 2.48
N ILE A 36 14.27 1.20 2.57
CA ILE A 36 15.48 2.00 2.64
C ILE A 36 16.17 1.97 1.28
N VAL A 37 16.43 3.17 0.72
CA VAL A 37 17.11 3.32 -0.57
C VAL A 37 18.35 4.18 -0.37
N ASP A 38 19.51 3.53 -0.30
CA ASP A 38 20.81 4.19 -0.20
C ASP A 38 21.24 4.81 -1.54
N ARG A 39 22.11 5.80 -1.47
CA ARG A 39 22.67 6.52 -2.64
C ARG A 39 23.36 5.63 -3.67
N THR A 40 23.81 4.45 -3.27
CA THR A 40 24.50 3.48 -4.15
C THR A 40 23.51 2.56 -4.86
N ALA A 41 22.22 2.65 -4.53
CA ALA A 41 21.20 1.79 -5.11
C ALA A 41 21.00 2.05 -6.62
N ASN A 42 20.71 0.99 -7.36
CA ASN A 42 20.19 1.10 -8.72
C ASN A 42 18.74 1.60 -8.67
N LEU A 43 18.55 2.91 -8.88
CA LEU A 43 17.24 3.56 -8.70
C LEU A 43 16.14 2.98 -9.59
N LYS A 44 16.46 2.62 -10.83
CA LYS A 44 15.50 2.01 -11.76
C LYS A 44 15.01 0.65 -11.26
N LEU A 45 15.92 -0.17 -10.74
CA LEU A 45 15.58 -1.46 -10.16
C LEU A 45 14.82 -1.30 -8.83
N ALA A 46 15.28 -0.36 -7.98
CA ALA A 46 14.61 -0.03 -6.72
C ALA A 46 13.17 0.41 -6.96
N ALA A 47 12.95 1.38 -7.85
CA ALA A 47 11.62 1.86 -8.21
C ALA A 47 10.72 0.74 -8.75
N LYS A 48 11.25 -0.14 -9.63
CA LYS A 48 10.50 -1.29 -10.14
C LYS A 48 10.00 -2.20 -9.02
N ARG A 49 10.87 -2.51 -8.05
CA ARG A 49 10.54 -3.38 -6.91
C ARG A 49 9.58 -2.71 -5.93
N ILE A 50 9.78 -1.42 -5.65
CA ILE A 50 8.91 -0.63 -4.78
C ILE A 50 7.50 -0.56 -5.37
N VAL A 51 7.37 -0.22 -6.64
CA VAL A 51 6.07 -0.15 -7.32
C VAL A 51 5.40 -1.51 -7.31
N PHE A 52 6.08 -2.57 -7.68
CA PHE A 52 5.52 -3.92 -7.61
C PHE A 52 5.04 -4.27 -6.19
N GLY A 53 5.91 -4.12 -5.18
CA GLY A 53 5.57 -4.48 -3.79
C GLY A 53 4.47 -3.62 -3.18
N LYS A 54 4.41 -2.31 -3.56
CA LYS A 54 3.39 -1.41 -3.04
C LYS A 54 2.04 -1.57 -3.71
N PHE A 55 2.01 -1.81 -5.02
CA PHE A 55 0.76 -1.87 -5.77
C PHE A 55 0.16 -3.28 -5.88
N LEU A 56 0.92 -4.31 -5.49
CA LEU A 56 0.37 -5.66 -5.32
C LEU A 56 -0.83 -5.61 -4.37
N ASN A 57 -1.96 -6.16 -4.79
CA ASN A 57 -3.22 -6.10 -4.04
C ASN A 57 -3.63 -4.68 -3.59
N CYS A 58 -3.29 -3.66 -4.38
CA CYS A 58 -3.55 -2.24 -4.06
C CYS A 58 -2.93 -1.78 -2.73
N GLY A 59 -1.79 -2.36 -2.33
CA GLY A 59 -1.09 -2.03 -1.08
C GLY A 59 -1.69 -2.64 0.18
N GLN A 60 -2.73 -3.45 0.06
CA GLN A 60 -3.40 -4.12 1.18
C GLN A 60 -2.64 -5.39 1.57
N THR A 61 -1.35 -5.25 1.88
CA THR A 61 -0.44 -6.34 2.21
C THR A 61 0.43 -5.94 3.39
N CYS A 62 0.55 -6.82 4.38
CA CYS A 62 1.28 -6.57 5.64
C CYS A 62 2.76 -6.18 5.42
N VAL A 63 3.39 -6.72 4.38
CA VAL A 63 4.79 -6.46 4.02
C VAL A 63 4.96 -5.44 2.88
N ALA A 64 3.88 -4.79 2.42
CA ALA A 64 4.00 -3.75 1.40
C ALA A 64 4.89 -2.61 1.90
N PRO A 65 5.77 -2.04 1.06
CA PRO A 65 6.48 -0.82 1.40
C PRO A 65 5.50 0.26 1.85
N ASP A 66 5.59 0.69 3.12
CA ASP A 66 4.66 1.66 3.67
C ASP A 66 5.20 3.09 3.52
N TYR A 67 6.49 3.24 3.75
CA TYR A 67 7.21 4.49 3.58
C TYR A 67 8.65 4.24 3.11
N ILE A 68 9.24 5.25 2.49
CA ILE A 68 10.58 5.15 1.91
C ILE A 68 11.52 6.12 2.64
N TYR A 69 12.60 5.60 3.19
CA TYR A 69 13.77 6.39 3.57
C TYR A 69 14.79 6.37 2.45
N CYS A 70 15.10 7.52 1.88
CA CYS A 70 16.15 7.64 0.87
C CYS A 70 17.11 8.77 1.19
N ASP A 71 18.35 8.65 0.69
CA ASP A 71 19.30 9.76 0.71
C ASP A 71 18.72 10.96 -0.06
N GLU A 72 18.79 12.16 0.50
CA GLU A 72 18.21 13.37 -0.07
C GLU A 72 18.70 13.64 -1.50
N ARG A 73 19.99 13.34 -1.77
CA ARG A 73 20.62 13.54 -3.08
C ARG A 73 20.02 12.72 -4.21
N ILE A 74 19.32 11.63 -3.89
CA ILE A 74 18.70 10.75 -4.88
C ILE A 74 17.18 10.85 -4.88
N LYS A 75 16.59 11.60 -3.95
CA LYS A 75 15.13 11.68 -3.75
C LYS A 75 14.36 11.99 -5.03
N ASP A 76 14.70 13.09 -5.68
CA ASP A 76 13.96 13.54 -6.87
C ASP A 76 14.09 12.56 -8.03
N ARG A 77 15.29 12.00 -8.23
CA ARG A 77 15.50 10.95 -9.23
C ARG A 77 14.72 9.68 -8.93
N LEU A 78 14.65 9.26 -7.66
CA LEU A 78 13.86 8.11 -7.25
C LEU A 78 12.37 8.34 -7.49
N ILE A 79 11.86 9.55 -7.20
CA ILE A 79 10.46 9.93 -7.47
C ILE A 79 10.15 9.78 -8.97
N GLU A 80 10.99 10.31 -9.85
CA GLU A 80 10.77 10.22 -11.31
C GLU A 80 10.84 8.77 -11.80
N GLU A 81 11.75 7.95 -11.27
CA GLU A 81 11.79 6.53 -11.59
C GLU A 81 10.52 5.79 -11.10
N ILE A 82 10.00 6.12 -9.92
CA ILE A 82 8.75 5.55 -9.40
C ILE A 82 7.58 5.93 -10.32
N LYS A 83 7.43 7.20 -10.70
CA LYS A 83 6.41 7.66 -11.65
C LYS A 83 6.49 6.90 -12.97
N THR A 84 7.69 6.74 -13.49
CA THR A 84 7.97 6.00 -14.73
C THR A 84 7.54 4.53 -14.59
N GLN A 85 7.86 3.89 -13.49
CA GLN A 85 7.48 2.49 -13.25
C GLN A 85 5.97 2.32 -13.06
N ILE A 86 5.29 3.24 -12.41
CA ILE A 86 3.82 3.23 -12.29
C ILE A 86 3.19 3.29 -13.69
N LYS A 87 3.60 4.24 -14.52
CA LYS A 87 3.12 4.34 -15.91
C LYS A 87 3.40 3.07 -16.72
N ARG A 88 4.58 2.51 -16.57
CA ARG A 88 4.97 1.29 -17.29
C ARG A 88 4.15 0.07 -16.89
N GLN A 89 3.81 -0.08 -15.61
CA GLN A 89 3.09 -1.25 -15.09
C GLN A 89 1.58 -1.13 -15.26
N PHE A 90 1.03 0.08 -15.09
CA PHE A 90 -0.43 0.31 -15.03
C PHE A 90 -0.95 1.27 -16.10
N GLY A 91 -0.06 1.86 -16.94
CA GLY A 91 -0.44 2.83 -17.97
C GLY A 91 -0.66 4.23 -17.41
N ASP A 92 -1.08 5.16 -18.29
CA ASP A 92 -1.40 6.54 -17.89
C ASP A 92 -2.74 6.66 -17.13
N ARG A 93 -3.56 5.63 -17.20
CA ARG A 93 -4.86 5.55 -16.54
C ARG A 93 -4.98 4.25 -15.73
N PRO A 94 -4.29 4.15 -14.57
CA PRO A 94 -4.26 2.92 -13.76
C PRO A 94 -5.64 2.36 -13.41
N LEU A 95 -6.64 3.22 -13.28
CA LEU A 95 -8.02 2.86 -12.97
C LEU A 95 -8.70 1.98 -14.02
N LEU A 96 -8.27 2.14 -15.27
CA LEU A 96 -8.79 1.36 -16.40
C LEU A 96 -7.96 0.11 -16.64
N ASN A 97 -6.88 -0.09 -15.89
CA ASN A 97 -6.04 -1.27 -16.00
C ASN A 97 -6.64 -2.42 -15.18
N GLY A 98 -6.93 -3.55 -15.84
CA GLY A 98 -7.52 -4.73 -15.21
C GLY A 98 -6.62 -5.40 -14.15
N ASP A 99 -5.31 -5.19 -14.24
CA ASP A 99 -4.32 -5.75 -13.31
C ASP A 99 -4.15 -4.88 -12.05
N TYR A 100 -4.74 -3.67 -12.03
CA TYR A 100 -4.71 -2.79 -10.88
C TYR A 100 -5.81 -3.17 -9.88
N GLY A 101 -5.42 -3.58 -8.68
CA GLY A 101 -6.36 -4.00 -7.63
C GLY A 101 -7.28 -2.88 -7.13
N LYS A 102 -8.27 -3.25 -6.34
CA LYS A 102 -9.23 -2.33 -5.71
C LYS A 102 -9.16 -2.44 -4.20
N ILE A 103 -9.50 -1.36 -3.49
CA ILE A 103 -9.70 -1.40 -2.05
C ILE A 103 -10.92 -2.27 -1.75
N ILE A 104 -10.79 -3.17 -0.78
CA ILE A 104 -11.73 -4.26 -0.50
C ILE A 104 -13.17 -3.78 -0.23
N ASN A 105 -13.34 -2.61 0.40
CA ASN A 105 -14.65 -2.06 0.71
C ASN A 105 -14.62 -0.55 0.93
N GLU A 106 -15.79 0.06 0.91
CA GLU A 106 -15.98 1.50 1.06
C GLU A 106 -15.46 2.04 2.41
N LYS A 107 -15.64 1.29 3.49
CA LYS A 107 -15.14 1.67 4.82
C LYS A 107 -13.63 1.89 4.81
N HIS A 108 -12.89 0.97 4.22
CA HIS A 108 -11.42 1.09 4.11
C HIS A 108 -11.01 2.16 3.11
N PHE A 109 -11.74 2.32 2.02
CA PHE A 109 -11.53 3.39 1.05
C PHE A 109 -11.64 4.77 1.73
N ASN A 110 -12.74 5.02 2.44
CA ASN A 110 -12.98 6.28 3.13
C ASN A 110 -11.94 6.54 4.23
N ARG A 111 -11.55 5.50 4.96
CA ARG A 111 -10.47 5.60 5.96
C ARG A 111 -9.15 6.03 5.34
N LEU A 112 -8.74 5.41 4.25
CA LEU A 112 -7.48 5.73 3.56
C LEU A 112 -7.51 7.15 2.97
N ASN A 113 -8.63 7.53 2.38
CA ASN A 113 -8.81 8.87 1.85
C ASN A 113 -8.72 9.96 2.94
N GLY A 114 -9.23 9.66 4.14
CA GLY A 114 -9.13 10.55 5.30
C GLY A 114 -7.73 10.67 5.89
N LEU A 115 -6.81 9.75 5.58
CA LEU A 115 -5.41 9.81 6.01
C LEU A 115 -4.53 10.63 5.07
N MET A 116 -5.02 10.93 3.86
CA MET A 116 -4.22 11.59 2.84
C MET A 116 -4.16 13.11 3.06
N ASP A 117 -2.96 13.63 3.25
CA ASP A 117 -2.69 15.06 3.19
C ASP A 117 -2.45 15.47 1.72
N ARG A 118 -3.45 16.08 1.12
CA ARG A 118 -3.42 16.46 -0.31
C ARG A 118 -2.32 17.48 -0.65
N SER A 119 -1.89 18.29 0.31
CA SER A 119 -0.81 19.26 0.10
C SER A 119 0.55 18.60 -0.12
N LYS A 120 0.70 17.35 0.33
CA LYS A 120 1.93 16.55 0.24
C LYS A 120 1.91 15.52 -0.90
N VAL A 121 0.84 15.46 -1.68
CA VAL A 121 0.76 14.51 -2.80
C VAL A 121 1.62 14.99 -3.95
N VAL A 122 2.63 14.20 -4.30
CA VAL A 122 3.57 14.50 -5.40
C VAL A 122 3.09 13.90 -6.73
N TYR A 123 2.37 12.77 -6.68
CA TYR A 123 1.88 12.08 -7.87
C TYR A 123 0.64 11.25 -7.56
N GLY A 124 -0.34 11.25 -8.45
CA GLY A 124 -1.61 10.54 -8.26
C GLY A 124 -2.51 11.24 -7.24
N GLY A 125 -3.18 10.47 -6.39
CA GLY A 125 -4.05 11.01 -5.33
C GLY A 125 -5.35 11.63 -5.81
N SER A 126 -5.63 11.63 -7.10
CA SER A 126 -6.93 12.03 -7.65
C SER A 126 -7.84 10.81 -7.77
N TRP A 127 -9.03 10.93 -7.26
CA TRP A 127 -10.10 9.96 -7.45
C TRP A 127 -11.35 10.72 -7.93
N ARG A 128 -12.05 10.13 -8.86
CA ARG A 128 -13.37 10.62 -9.29
C ARG A 128 -14.33 9.45 -9.19
N GLY A 129 -15.36 9.59 -8.37
CA GLY A 129 -16.42 8.65 -8.37
C GLY A 129 -16.62 7.84 -7.09
N ASN A 130 -17.65 7.05 -7.12
CA ASN A 130 -18.08 6.14 -6.07
C ASN A 130 -17.11 4.95 -5.97
N PHE A 131 -16.90 4.42 -4.80
CA PHE A 131 -16.11 3.20 -4.53
C PHE A 131 -16.36 2.07 -5.56
N ARG A 132 -17.56 1.95 -6.09
CA ARG A 132 -17.94 0.92 -7.06
C ARG A 132 -17.53 1.23 -8.51
N THR A 133 -17.22 2.49 -8.83
CA THR A 133 -17.03 2.93 -10.22
C THR A 133 -15.63 3.45 -10.52
N ASP A 134 -14.82 3.77 -9.49
CA ASP A 134 -13.52 4.37 -9.71
C ASP A 134 -12.47 3.92 -8.66
N PRO A 135 -11.68 2.89 -8.99
CA PRO A 135 -10.73 2.26 -8.08
C PRO A 135 -9.35 2.95 -7.99
N SER A 136 -9.28 4.25 -8.20
CA SER A 136 -8.00 4.98 -8.26
C SER A 136 -7.41 5.33 -6.89
N CYS A 137 -6.86 4.37 -6.22
CA CYS A 137 -6.06 4.62 -5.02
C CYS A 137 -4.60 4.21 -5.18
N ALA A 138 -3.92 4.75 -6.20
CA ALA A 138 -2.47 4.74 -6.23
C ALA A 138 -1.97 5.99 -5.49
N HIS A 139 -1.63 5.85 -4.22
CA HIS A 139 -1.06 6.95 -3.44
C HIS A 139 0.43 6.72 -3.24
N VAL A 140 1.24 7.61 -3.79
CA VAL A 140 2.61 7.81 -3.32
C VAL A 140 2.58 9.08 -2.48
N GLN A 141 2.44 8.92 -1.17
CA GLN A 141 2.67 10.01 -0.22
C GLN A 141 4.14 9.93 0.18
N MET A 142 4.85 11.02 -0.01
CA MET A 142 6.22 11.18 0.50
C MET A 142 6.19 12.17 1.65
N PRO A 143 6.91 11.90 2.75
CA PRO A 143 7.04 12.84 3.86
C PRO A 143 7.77 14.11 3.46
#